data_94309dfa6388bfbfb2bc981b2c429cb3
#
_entry.id   94309dfa6388bfbfb2bc981b2c429cb3
#
_cell.length_a   1.000
_cell.length_b   1.000
_cell.length_c   1.000
_cell.angle_alpha   90.00
_cell.angle_beta   90.00
_cell.angle_gamma   90.00
#
_symmetry.space_group_name_H-M   'P 1'
#
loop_
_entity.id
_entity.type
_entity.pdbx_description
1 polymer ?
#
loop_
_entity_poly.entity_id
_entity_poly.type
_entity_poly.pdbx_seq_one_letter_code
_entity_poly.pdbx_strand_id
1 'polypeptide(L)'
;MTIRKSLEQYEKEYLSPYATLSMNSKGRIRAEDECDIRPVFQRDRDRIIHSKSFRRLKDKTQVFLTPEGDHYRTRLTHTLEVSQNARTIAKALRLNEDLVEAIALGHDLGHTPFGHAGERALNEVCPLGFEHSSQSVRTVDILEKSGMGLNLTMEVRDGILNHQTKGTPATLEGKIVRFSDKIAYIHHDMDDAIRGGILTEADIPKEISSVIGETTGERLNFFIHDLVTNSQGKNDICMSEEVDKAMKQLRNFMFERVYNNRQAKGEEEKAEQLMITLYEYYMKNVSLLPQEYQRMMYDGEVKERVVCDYVGAMTDRFAIAKYEEIYIPKCWHG
;
A
#
# COMPACT_ATOMS: atom_id res chain seq x y z
N MET A 1 -15.78 21.48 -27.12
CA MET A 1 -14.77 20.56 -26.57
C MET A 1 -14.92 20.57 -25.04
N THR A 2 -15.04 19.43 -24.39
CA THR A 2 -15.14 19.39 -22.89
C THR A 2 -13.76 19.65 -22.28
N ILE A 3 -13.72 20.09 -21.00
CA ILE A 3 -12.46 20.30 -20.28
C ILE A 3 -11.65 19.00 -20.24
N ARG A 4 -12.29 17.85 -19.99
CA ARG A 4 -11.65 16.54 -20.06
C ARG A 4 -10.91 16.32 -21.38
N LYS A 5 -11.58 16.53 -22.51
CA LYS A 5 -10.95 16.34 -23.84
C LYS A 5 -9.77 17.27 -24.07
N SER A 6 -9.81 18.49 -23.52
CA SER A 6 -8.66 19.40 -23.60
C SER A 6 -7.49 18.90 -22.77
N LEU A 7 -7.73 18.32 -21.58
CA LEU A 7 -6.70 17.73 -20.74
C LEU A 7 -6.10 16.47 -21.38
N GLU A 8 -6.92 15.60 -21.96
CA GLU A 8 -6.47 14.42 -22.71
C GLU A 8 -5.64 14.79 -23.95
N GLN A 9 -5.99 15.88 -24.63
CA GLN A 9 -5.18 16.40 -25.73
C GLN A 9 -3.85 16.93 -25.24
N TYR A 10 -3.81 17.64 -24.12
CA TYR A 10 -2.58 18.09 -23.48
C TYR A 10 -1.68 16.91 -23.06
N GLU A 11 -2.25 15.84 -22.48
CA GLU A 11 -1.49 14.61 -22.20
C GLU A 11 -0.79 14.09 -23.46
N LYS A 12 -1.51 14.00 -24.58
CA LYS A 12 -0.98 13.51 -25.86
C LYS A 12 0.14 14.37 -26.43
N GLU A 13 0.10 15.67 -26.22
CA GLU A 13 1.11 16.61 -26.75
C GLU A 13 2.34 16.71 -25.83
N TYR A 14 2.15 16.60 -24.53
CA TYR A 14 3.21 16.86 -23.54
C TYR A 14 3.90 15.61 -23.01
N LEU A 15 3.14 14.53 -22.79
CA LEU A 15 3.69 13.33 -22.17
C LEU A 15 4.65 12.57 -23.12
N SER A 16 5.46 11.72 -22.52
CA SER A 16 6.35 10.80 -23.21
C SER A 16 5.55 9.87 -24.15
N PRO A 17 6.11 9.46 -25.30
CA PRO A 17 5.45 8.44 -26.15
C PRO A 17 5.25 7.10 -25.45
N TYR A 18 5.90 6.87 -24.32
CA TYR A 18 5.75 5.66 -23.50
C TYR A 18 4.73 5.82 -22.37
N ALA A 19 4.16 7.02 -22.17
CA ALA A 19 3.18 7.28 -21.14
C ALA A 19 1.83 6.61 -21.44
N THR A 20 1.15 6.18 -20.39
CA THR A 20 -0.22 5.70 -20.47
C THR A 20 -1.18 6.90 -20.52
N LEU A 21 -1.75 7.18 -21.68
CA LEU A 21 -2.66 8.31 -21.85
C LEU A 21 -4.07 7.96 -21.35
N SER A 22 -4.73 8.90 -20.69
CA SER A 22 -6.11 8.74 -20.19
C SER A 22 -7.09 8.39 -21.30
N MET A 23 -6.93 9.00 -22.48
CA MET A 23 -7.78 8.72 -23.67
C MET A 23 -7.63 7.29 -24.20
N ASN A 24 -6.55 6.60 -23.90
CA ASN A 24 -6.24 5.24 -24.34
C ASN A 24 -6.47 4.19 -23.24
N SER A 25 -7.13 4.56 -22.12
CA SER A 25 -7.40 3.63 -21.04
C SER A 25 -8.21 2.42 -21.52
N LYS A 26 -7.86 1.23 -21.00
CA LYS A 26 -8.61 -0.02 -21.24
C LYS A 26 -10.00 -0.01 -20.61
N GLY A 27 -10.33 1.08 -19.89
CA GLY A 27 -11.64 1.28 -19.28
C GLY A 27 -11.80 0.57 -17.93
N ARG A 28 -13.06 0.32 -17.60
CA ARG A 28 -13.54 -0.17 -16.29
C ARG A 28 -14.27 -1.50 -16.43
N ILE A 29 -14.43 -2.25 -15.34
CA ILE A 29 -15.24 -3.49 -15.34
C ILE A 29 -16.68 -3.19 -15.73
N ARG A 30 -17.27 -2.14 -15.16
CA ARG A 30 -18.64 -1.70 -15.48
C ARG A 30 -18.59 -0.39 -16.26
N ALA A 31 -19.25 -0.37 -17.42
CA ALA A 31 -19.38 0.85 -18.19
C ALA A 31 -20.08 1.95 -17.37
N GLU A 32 -19.64 3.18 -17.54
CA GLU A 32 -20.24 4.36 -16.91
C GLU A 32 -20.01 5.61 -17.77
N ASP A 33 -20.82 6.63 -17.54
CA ASP A 33 -20.69 7.90 -18.25
C ASP A 33 -19.35 8.59 -17.92
N GLU A 34 -18.75 9.16 -18.95
CA GLU A 34 -17.52 9.94 -18.82
C GLU A 34 -17.79 11.29 -18.12
N CYS A 35 -16.84 11.74 -17.31
CA CYS A 35 -16.88 13.07 -16.74
C CYS A 35 -16.52 14.11 -17.82
N ASP A 36 -17.17 15.25 -17.80
CA ASP A 36 -16.91 16.36 -18.74
C ASP A 36 -15.67 17.19 -18.34
N ILE A 37 -15.22 17.08 -17.07
CA ILE A 37 -14.11 17.84 -16.50
C ILE A 37 -12.85 16.97 -16.32
N ARG A 38 -12.97 15.77 -15.71
CA ARG A 38 -11.84 14.96 -15.24
C ARG A 38 -11.55 13.78 -16.15
N PRO A 39 -10.28 13.58 -16.58
CA PRO A 39 -9.82 12.32 -17.17
C PRO A 39 -10.04 11.12 -16.25
N VAL A 40 -9.94 9.91 -16.80
CA VAL A 40 -10.33 8.69 -16.10
C VAL A 40 -9.49 8.41 -14.85
N PHE A 41 -8.16 8.68 -14.89
CA PHE A 41 -7.27 8.43 -13.77
C PHE A 41 -7.47 9.42 -12.61
N GLN A 42 -7.82 10.68 -12.89
CA GLN A 42 -8.23 11.64 -11.86
C GLN A 42 -9.50 11.17 -11.14
N ARG A 43 -10.46 10.61 -11.88
CA ARG A 43 -11.66 10.04 -11.25
C ARG A 43 -11.33 8.86 -10.34
N ASP A 44 -10.34 8.04 -10.71
CA ASP A 44 -9.92 6.89 -9.90
C ASP A 44 -9.24 7.35 -8.61
N ARG A 45 -8.33 8.32 -8.69
CA ARG A 45 -7.73 8.97 -7.53
C ARG A 45 -8.80 9.49 -6.56
N ASP A 46 -9.76 10.25 -7.06
CA ASP A 46 -10.83 10.83 -6.24
C ASP A 46 -11.67 9.73 -5.55
N ARG A 47 -11.98 8.63 -6.24
CA ARG A 47 -12.70 7.50 -5.67
C ARG A 47 -11.94 6.82 -4.54
N ILE A 48 -10.62 6.67 -4.71
CA ILE A 48 -9.75 6.09 -3.70
C ILE A 48 -9.71 6.97 -2.45
N ILE A 49 -9.43 8.27 -2.59
CA ILE A 49 -9.35 9.23 -1.47
C ILE A 49 -10.65 9.25 -0.66
N HIS A 50 -11.80 9.17 -1.32
CA HIS A 50 -13.11 9.19 -0.65
C HIS A 50 -13.59 7.83 -0.13
N SER A 51 -12.81 6.75 -0.30
CA SER A 51 -13.15 5.42 0.20
C SER A 51 -13.02 5.29 1.72
N LYS A 52 -13.71 4.32 2.31
CA LYS A 52 -13.59 4.01 3.75
C LYS A 52 -12.22 3.39 4.05
N SER A 53 -11.72 2.54 3.16
CA SER A 53 -10.42 1.88 3.30
C SER A 53 -9.27 2.88 3.33
N PHE A 54 -9.28 3.91 2.48
CA PHE A 54 -8.27 4.96 2.52
C PHE A 54 -8.25 5.70 3.86
N ARG A 55 -9.42 6.05 4.41
CA ARG A 55 -9.50 6.68 5.74
C ARG A 55 -8.98 5.80 6.87
N ARG A 56 -9.10 4.47 6.76
CA ARG A 56 -8.60 3.52 7.76
C ARG A 56 -7.07 3.46 7.82
N LEU A 57 -6.36 3.84 6.75
CA LEU A 57 -4.89 3.84 6.70
C LEU A 57 -4.26 4.72 7.79
N LYS A 58 -4.96 5.74 8.28
CA LYS A 58 -4.50 6.60 9.38
C LYS A 58 -4.31 5.87 10.72
N ASP A 59 -5.07 4.76 10.93
CA ASP A 59 -5.08 3.98 12.16
C ASP A 59 -4.53 2.55 11.93
N LYS A 60 -3.70 2.35 10.89
CA LYS A 60 -2.96 1.11 10.62
C LYS A 60 -1.47 1.36 10.75
N THR A 61 -0.79 0.50 11.49
CA THR A 61 0.67 0.52 11.67
C THR A 61 1.39 0.29 10.34
N GLN A 62 2.52 0.98 10.15
CA GLN A 62 3.42 0.73 9.02
C GLN A 62 4.42 -0.39 9.36
N VAL A 63 5.27 -0.21 10.35
CA VAL A 63 6.33 -1.17 10.72
C VAL A 63 6.31 -1.50 12.21
N PHE A 64 6.40 -0.50 13.09
CA PHE A 64 6.46 -0.73 14.52
C PHE A 64 5.06 -0.67 15.13
N LEU A 65 4.67 -1.74 15.83
CA LEU A 65 3.39 -1.82 16.52
C LEU A 65 3.29 -0.72 17.57
N THR A 66 2.43 0.23 17.31
CA THR A 66 1.99 1.34 18.17
C THR A 66 3.05 1.83 19.18
N PRO A 67 4.12 2.48 18.77
CA PRO A 67 4.95 3.18 19.71
C PRO A 67 4.12 4.29 20.37
N GLU A 68 4.28 4.49 21.67
CA GLU A 68 3.75 5.67 22.36
C GLU A 68 4.49 6.90 21.83
N GLY A 69 3.81 7.77 21.06
CA GLY A 69 4.39 9.03 20.56
C GLY A 69 3.68 9.58 19.33
N ASP A 70 3.81 10.89 19.11
CA ASP A 70 3.11 11.64 18.05
C ASP A 70 3.83 11.58 16.68
N HIS A 71 5.03 10.97 16.60
CA HIS A 71 5.92 11.11 15.44
C HIS A 71 6.07 9.85 14.59
N TYR A 72 5.37 8.77 14.91
CA TYR A 72 5.46 7.53 14.14
C TYR A 72 4.58 7.55 12.89
N ARG A 73 5.09 6.93 11.82
CA ARG A 73 4.39 6.85 10.54
C ARG A 73 3.24 5.84 10.58
N THR A 74 2.11 6.28 10.07
CA THR A 74 0.98 5.41 9.76
C THR A 74 1.03 5.01 8.29
N ARG A 75 0.22 4.01 7.88
CA ARG A 75 0.09 3.66 6.45
C ARG A 75 -0.39 4.82 5.60
N LEU A 76 -1.19 5.74 6.15
CA LEU A 76 -1.61 6.93 5.42
C LEU A 76 -0.43 7.83 5.07
N THR A 77 0.45 8.11 6.03
CA THR A 77 1.64 8.96 5.77
C THR A 77 2.60 8.28 4.81
N HIS A 78 2.86 6.97 4.96
CA HIS A 78 3.62 6.19 3.98
C HIS A 78 3.02 6.29 2.57
N THR A 79 1.71 6.04 2.42
CA THR A 79 1.01 6.13 1.13
C THR A 79 1.17 7.50 0.46
N LEU A 80 1.12 8.59 1.25
CA LEU A 80 1.33 9.95 0.75
C LEU A 80 2.78 10.19 0.31
N GLU A 81 3.76 9.66 1.03
CA GLU A 81 5.18 9.76 0.69
C GLU A 81 5.51 8.93 -0.56
N VAL A 82 4.95 7.72 -0.71
CA VAL A 82 5.02 6.94 -1.95
C VAL A 82 4.46 7.74 -3.12
N SER A 83 3.28 8.33 -2.95
CA SER A 83 2.64 9.15 -3.97
C SER A 83 3.48 10.37 -4.35
N GLN A 84 4.08 11.07 -3.38
CA GLN A 84 4.94 12.22 -3.63
C GLN A 84 6.20 11.83 -4.42
N ASN A 85 6.90 10.76 -4.01
CA ASN A 85 8.09 10.26 -4.71
C ASN A 85 7.74 9.83 -6.14
N ALA A 86 6.68 9.03 -6.28
CA ALA A 86 6.23 8.50 -7.56
C ALA A 86 5.84 9.61 -8.55
N ARG A 87 5.11 10.63 -8.10
CA ARG A 87 4.76 11.79 -8.92
C ARG A 87 5.97 12.62 -9.33
N THR A 88 6.95 12.79 -8.44
CA THR A 88 8.20 13.48 -8.77
C THR A 88 8.93 12.77 -9.91
N ILE A 89 9.03 11.45 -9.85
CA ILE A 89 9.66 10.63 -10.89
C ILE A 89 8.84 10.68 -12.19
N ALA A 90 7.53 10.50 -12.11
CA ALA A 90 6.64 10.53 -13.28
C ALA A 90 6.72 11.87 -14.01
N LYS A 91 6.70 12.98 -13.29
CA LYS A 91 6.84 14.33 -13.85
C LYS A 91 8.17 14.54 -14.56
N ALA A 92 9.28 14.11 -13.94
CA ALA A 92 10.61 14.20 -14.53
C ALA A 92 10.73 13.39 -15.83
N LEU A 93 10.07 12.22 -15.90
CA LEU A 93 10.04 11.35 -17.07
C LEU A 93 8.92 11.69 -18.07
N ARG A 94 8.08 12.68 -17.79
CA ARG A 94 6.87 13.04 -18.55
C ARG A 94 5.93 11.86 -18.74
N LEU A 95 5.72 11.07 -17.68
CA LEU A 95 4.71 10.01 -17.60
C LEU A 95 3.44 10.54 -16.93
N ASN A 96 2.36 9.74 -16.90
CA ASN A 96 1.06 10.20 -16.42
C ASN A 96 1.02 10.28 -14.88
N GLU A 97 1.11 11.51 -14.34
CA GLU A 97 1.08 11.76 -12.89
C GLU A 97 -0.24 11.33 -12.24
N ASP A 98 -1.38 11.50 -12.92
CA ASP A 98 -2.68 11.13 -12.36
C ASP A 98 -2.82 9.60 -12.20
N LEU A 99 -2.28 8.83 -13.14
CA LEU A 99 -2.25 7.37 -13.05
C LEU A 99 -1.33 6.91 -11.91
N VAL A 100 -0.13 7.48 -11.83
CA VAL A 100 0.82 7.20 -10.74
C VAL A 100 0.21 7.50 -9.38
N GLU A 101 -0.44 8.65 -9.22
CA GLU A 101 -1.08 9.06 -7.97
C GLU A 101 -2.20 8.10 -7.58
N ALA A 102 -3.07 7.74 -8.54
CA ALA A 102 -4.16 6.81 -8.28
C ALA A 102 -3.66 5.42 -7.83
N ILE A 103 -2.61 4.88 -8.48
CA ILE A 103 -2.00 3.60 -8.09
C ILE A 103 -1.38 3.73 -6.69
N ALA A 104 -0.57 4.77 -6.45
CA ALA A 104 0.11 4.98 -5.18
C ALA A 104 -0.86 5.13 -4.00
N LEU A 105 -1.96 5.87 -4.17
CA LEU A 105 -2.97 6.01 -3.12
C LEU A 105 -3.78 4.72 -2.88
N GLY A 106 -3.82 3.83 -3.86
CA GLY A 106 -4.59 2.59 -3.81
C GLY A 106 -3.82 1.36 -3.38
N HIS A 107 -2.47 1.37 -3.43
CA HIS A 107 -1.67 0.14 -3.34
C HIS A 107 -1.85 -0.62 -2.02
N ASP A 108 -2.00 0.07 -0.89
CA ASP A 108 -2.03 -0.48 0.47
C ASP A 108 -3.43 -0.57 1.12
N LEU A 109 -4.51 -0.36 0.35
CA LEU A 109 -5.89 -0.34 0.88
C LEU A 109 -6.32 -1.67 1.52
N GLY A 110 -5.73 -2.78 1.07
CA GLY A 110 -6.01 -4.13 1.55
C GLY A 110 -5.12 -4.60 2.70
N HIS A 111 -4.24 -3.77 3.21
CA HIS A 111 -3.37 -4.18 4.32
C HIS A 111 -4.17 -4.47 5.59
N THR A 112 -3.71 -5.47 6.34
CA THR A 112 -4.30 -5.90 7.62
C THR A 112 -3.98 -4.94 8.76
N PRO A 113 -4.67 -5.02 9.91
CA PRO A 113 -4.14 -4.53 11.18
C PRO A 113 -2.74 -5.11 11.43
N PHE A 114 -1.90 -4.35 12.10
CA PHE A 114 -0.54 -4.76 12.49
C PHE A 114 0.39 -5.10 11.32
N GLY A 115 0.12 -4.55 10.15
CA GLY A 115 0.98 -4.66 8.99
C GLY A 115 1.24 -6.11 8.55
N HIS A 116 2.51 -6.47 8.35
CA HIS A 116 2.88 -7.82 7.91
C HIS A 116 2.63 -8.92 8.94
N ALA A 117 2.60 -8.61 10.24
CA ALA A 117 2.23 -9.58 11.28
C ALA A 117 0.78 -10.06 11.09
N GLY A 118 -0.16 -9.14 10.90
CA GLY A 118 -1.55 -9.49 10.61
C GLY A 118 -1.72 -10.20 9.26
N GLU A 119 -0.93 -9.85 8.25
CA GLU A 119 -0.93 -10.53 6.95
C GLU A 119 -0.47 -11.99 7.08
N ARG A 120 0.64 -12.26 7.78
CA ARG A 120 1.10 -13.63 8.06
C ARG A 120 0.05 -14.43 8.81
N ALA A 121 -0.54 -13.85 9.85
CA ALA A 121 -1.59 -14.49 10.65
C ALA A 121 -2.81 -14.88 9.79
N LEU A 122 -3.35 -13.97 9.00
CA LEU A 122 -4.50 -14.28 8.14
C LEU A 122 -4.14 -15.25 7.01
N ASN A 123 -2.92 -15.18 6.47
CA ASN A 123 -2.46 -16.14 5.46
C ASN A 123 -2.32 -17.56 6.01
N GLU A 124 -1.97 -17.70 7.29
CA GLU A 124 -1.87 -19.00 7.98
C GLU A 124 -3.24 -19.63 8.23
N VAL A 125 -4.21 -18.84 8.73
CA VAL A 125 -5.50 -19.40 9.19
C VAL A 125 -6.59 -19.42 8.13
N CYS A 126 -6.48 -18.58 7.08
CA CYS A 126 -7.44 -18.57 5.98
C CYS A 126 -7.07 -19.62 4.93
N PRO A 127 -7.89 -20.67 4.70
CA PRO A 127 -7.58 -21.71 3.73
C PRO A 127 -7.39 -21.20 2.29
N LEU A 128 -7.90 -20.00 2.00
CA LEU A 128 -7.80 -19.33 0.70
C LEU A 128 -6.55 -18.45 0.57
N GLY A 129 -5.71 -18.43 1.61
CA GLY A 129 -4.56 -17.54 1.70
C GLY A 129 -4.94 -16.06 1.83
N PHE A 130 -3.95 -15.24 2.14
CA PHE A 130 -4.08 -13.79 2.21
C PHE A 130 -2.81 -13.11 1.69
N GLU A 131 -2.97 -12.13 0.83
CA GLU A 131 -1.91 -11.27 0.34
C GLU A 131 -2.48 -9.85 0.17
N HIS A 132 -1.83 -8.83 0.78
CA HIS A 132 -2.40 -7.48 0.83
C HIS A 132 -2.58 -6.84 -0.55
N SER A 133 -1.74 -7.15 -1.54
CA SER A 133 -1.90 -6.63 -2.90
C SER A 133 -3.19 -7.16 -3.56
N SER A 134 -3.45 -8.45 -3.45
CA SER A 134 -4.70 -9.08 -3.91
C SER A 134 -5.91 -8.56 -3.12
N GLN A 135 -5.74 -8.37 -1.81
CA GLN A 135 -6.78 -7.80 -0.96
C GLN A 135 -7.03 -6.32 -1.26
N SER A 136 -6.02 -5.54 -1.68
CA SER A 136 -6.21 -4.15 -2.14
C SER A 136 -7.10 -4.10 -3.38
N VAL A 137 -6.86 -4.99 -4.36
CA VAL A 137 -7.73 -5.11 -5.54
C VAL A 137 -9.14 -5.55 -5.13
N ARG A 138 -9.28 -6.56 -4.27
CA ARG A 138 -10.58 -7.01 -3.75
C ARG A 138 -11.33 -5.89 -3.03
N THR A 139 -10.62 -5.07 -2.26
CA THR A 139 -11.19 -3.90 -1.57
C THR A 139 -11.79 -2.91 -2.56
N VAL A 140 -11.06 -2.55 -3.63
CA VAL A 140 -11.54 -1.58 -4.61
C VAL A 140 -12.56 -2.16 -5.59
N ASP A 141 -12.55 -3.46 -5.83
CA ASP A 141 -13.48 -4.12 -6.75
C ASP A 141 -14.80 -4.52 -6.11
N ILE A 142 -14.79 -4.89 -4.80
CA ILE A 142 -15.91 -5.54 -4.14
C ILE A 142 -16.26 -4.85 -2.81
N LEU A 143 -15.33 -4.69 -1.86
CA LEU A 143 -15.65 -4.38 -0.48
C LEU A 143 -16.13 -2.94 -0.26
N GLU A 144 -15.68 -1.99 -1.06
CA GLU A 144 -16.14 -0.60 -0.98
C GLU A 144 -17.57 -0.43 -1.51
N LYS A 145 -18.23 0.66 -1.09
CA LYS A 145 -19.58 1.02 -1.52
C LYS A 145 -20.61 -0.11 -1.36
N SER A 146 -20.58 -0.79 -0.22
CA SER A 146 -21.53 -1.85 0.15
C SER A 146 -21.62 -2.97 -0.89
N GLY A 147 -20.48 -3.46 -1.36
CA GLY A 147 -20.39 -4.59 -2.29
C GLY A 147 -20.27 -4.19 -3.76
N MET A 148 -20.37 -2.91 -4.09
CA MET A 148 -20.28 -2.45 -5.49
C MET A 148 -18.84 -2.11 -5.94
N GLY A 149 -17.92 -1.93 -5.02
CA GLY A 149 -16.57 -1.50 -5.32
C GLY A 149 -16.45 -0.08 -5.89
N LEU A 150 -15.23 0.35 -6.16
CA LEU A 150 -14.92 1.69 -6.69
C LEU A 150 -15.02 1.76 -8.21
N ASN A 151 -15.03 0.64 -8.92
CA ASN A 151 -15.04 0.55 -10.38
C ASN A 151 -13.86 1.33 -11.00
N LEU A 152 -12.64 1.00 -10.60
CA LEU A 152 -11.42 1.64 -11.10
C LEU A 152 -11.05 1.14 -12.50
N THR A 153 -10.21 1.89 -13.21
CA THR A 153 -9.65 1.48 -14.51
C THR A 153 -8.74 0.26 -14.38
N MET A 154 -8.57 -0.47 -15.48
CA MET A 154 -7.73 -1.66 -15.50
C MET A 154 -6.27 -1.35 -15.18
N GLU A 155 -5.77 -0.18 -15.59
CA GLU A 155 -4.41 0.28 -15.35
C GLU A 155 -4.15 0.53 -13.86
N VAL A 156 -5.08 1.18 -13.16
CA VAL A 156 -4.97 1.42 -11.72
C VAL A 156 -5.03 0.10 -10.95
N ARG A 157 -5.95 -0.80 -11.32
CA ARG A 157 -6.08 -2.13 -10.70
C ARG A 157 -4.81 -2.98 -10.89
N ASP A 158 -4.25 -2.98 -12.11
CA ASP A 158 -3.00 -3.68 -12.41
C ASP A 158 -1.84 -3.14 -11.57
N GLY A 159 -1.71 -1.81 -11.49
CA GLY A 159 -0.68 -1.16 -10.69
C GLY A 159 -0.80 -1.48 -9.20
N ILE A 160 -2.03 -1.48 -8.65
CA ILE A 160 -2.31 -1.88 -7.26
C ILE A 160 -1.92 -3.36 -7.03
N LEU A 161 -2.31 -4.26 -7.93
CA LEU A 161 -1.99 -5.69 -7.80
C LEU A 161 -0.49 -5.97 -7.83
N ASN A 162 0.24 -5.27 -8.70
CA ASN A 162 1.62 -5.56 -9.04
C ASN A 162 2.64 -4.61 -8.38
N HIS A 163 2.26 -3.85 -7.35
CA HIS A 163 3.17 -2.88 -6.70
C HIS A 163 4.32 -3.54 -5.93
N GLN A 164 4.16 -4.78 -5.47
CA GLN A 164 5.20 -5.50 -4.73
C GLN A 164 6.44 -5.80 -5.57
N THR A 165 7.57 -6.06 -4.90
CA THR A 165 8.87 -6.35 -5.55
C THR A 165 8.80 -7.48 -6.57
N LYS A 166 7.98 -8.52 -6.34
CA LYS A 166 7.78 -9.67 -7.26
C LYS A 166 6.78 -9.37 -8.39
N GLY A 167 6.04 -8.27 -8.29
CA GLY A 167 5.03 -7.90 -9.28
C GLY A 167 5.63 -7.35 -10.57
N THR A 168 4.86 -7.44 -11.64
CA THR A 168 5.23 -6.97 -12.98
C THR A 168 4.13 -6.05 -13.52
N PRO A 169 4.10 -4.77 -13.12
CA PRO A 169 3.11 -3.83 -13.61
C PRO A 169 3.16 -3.68 -15.14
N ALA A 170 2.00 -3.62 -15.76
CA ALA A 170 1.87 -3.51 -17.21
C ALA A 170 2.23 -2.11 -17.75
N THR A 171 2.19 -1.07 -16.91
CA THR A 171 2.48 0.32 -17.27
C THR A 171 3.80 0.79 -16.64
N LEU A 172 4.43 1.80 -17.25
CA LEU A 172 5.61 2.44 -16.66
C LEU A 172 5.24 3.16 -15.35
N GLU A 173 4.04 3.73 -15.29
CA GLU A 173 3.51 4.38 -14.11
C GLU A 173 3.38 3.40 -12.94
N GLY A 174 2.89 2.19 -13.18
CA GLY A 174 2.87 1.12 -12.18
C GLY A 174 4.27 0.70 -11.72
N LYS A 175 5.24 0.62 -12.67
CA LYS A 175 6.65 0.35 -12.32
C LYS A 175 7.26 1.46 -11.44
N ILE A 176 6.93 2.74 -11.69
CA ILE A 176 7.36 3.85 -10.84
C ILE A 176 6.83 3.65 -9.43
N VAL A 177 5.54 3.33 -9.26
CA VAL A 177 4.97 3.13 -7.92
C VAL A 177 5.67 1.99 -7.19
N ARG A 178 5.96 0.88 -7.86
CA ARG A 178 6.71 -0.26 -7.28
C ARG A 178 8.10 0.14 -6.77
N PHE A 179 8.83 1.01 -7.51
CA PHE A 179 10.11 1.53 -7.04
C PHE A 179 9.93 2.55 -5.90
N SER A 180 8.95 3.43 -6.02
CA SER A 180 8.67 4.46 -5.03
C SER A 180 8.25 3.89 -3.68
N ASP A 181 7.44 2.84 -3.67
CA ASP A 181 7.09 2.09 -2.46
C ASP A 181 8.35 1.52 -1.80
N LYS A 182 9.21 0.84 -2.59
CA LYS A 182 10.47 0.28 -2.09
C LYS A 182 11.43 1.35 -1.54
N ILE A 183 11.56 2.49 -2.20
CA ILE A 183 12.38 3.61 -1.73
C ILE A 183 11.78 4.18 -0.44
N ALA A 184 10.47 4.38 -0.41
CA ALA A 184 9.77 4.96 0.73
C ALA A 184 9.91 4.09 1.98
N TYR A 185 9.58 2.77 1.92
CA TYR A 185 9.66 1.95 3.12
C TYR A 185 11.09 1.83 3.67
N ILE A 186 12.12 1.69 2.81
CA ILE A 186 13.51 1.66 3.27
C ILE A 186 13.89 2.98 3.96
N HIS A 187 13.50 4.11 3.37
CA HIS A 187 13.75 5.43 3.94
C HIS A 187 13.08 5.63 5.29
N HIS A 188 11.80 5.26 5.39
CA HIS A 188 10.99 5.46 6.59
C HIS A 188 11.45 4.56 7.73
N ASP A 189 11.63 3.28 7.44
CA ASP A 189 11.98 2.28 8.45
C ASP A 189 13.35 2.58 9.05
N MET A 190 14.25 3.12 8.23
CA MET A 190 15.56 3.56 8.69
C MET A 190 15.45 4.81 9.58
N ASP A 191 14.68 5.82 9.17
CA ASP A 191 14.44 7.03 9.96
C ASP A 191 13.80 6.70 11.30
N ASP A 192 12.80 5.82 11.30
CA ASP A 192 12.12 5.37 12.51
C ASP A 192 13.05 4.51 13.40
N ALA A 193 13.90 3.66 12.82
CA ALA A 193 14.90 2.86 13.56
C ALA A 193 15.99 3.74 14.20
N ILE A 194 16.44 4.78 13.51
CA ILE A 194 17.40 5.75 14.05
C ILE A 194 16.75 6.55 15.18
N ARG A 195 15.54 7.05 14.98
CA ARG A 195 14.78 7.79 15.99
C ARG A 195 14.49 6.94 17.24
N GLY A 196 14.17 5.66 17.04
CA GLY A 196 13.97 4.68 18.12
C GLY A 196 15.25 4.20 18.80
N GLY A 197 16.44 4.68 18.37
CA GLY A 197 17.72 4.29 18.94
C GLY A 197 18.14 2.83 18.63
N ILE A 198 17.49 2.21 17.64
CA ILE A 198 17.83 0.84 17.18
C ILE A 198 19.07 0.86 16.29
N LEU A 199 19.24 1.93 15.51
CA LEU A 199 20.36 2.17 14.60
C LEU A 199 20.91 3.58 14.75
N THR A 200 22.13 3.77 14.25
CA THR A 200 22.70 5.09 13.94
C THR A 200 23.15 5.10 12.48
N GLU A 201 23.32 6.28 11.87
CA GLU A 201 23.86 6.39 10.50
C GLU A 201 25.23 5.71 10.36
N ALA A 202 26.04 5.69 11.42
CA ALA A 202 27.35 5.07 11.43
C ALA A 202 27.32 3.53 11.39
N ASP A 203 26.17 2.90 11.68
CA ASP A 203 26.02 1.44 11.62
C ASP A 203 25.86 0.94 10.17
N ILE A 204 25.55 1.83 9.25
CA ILE A 204 25.36 1.46 7.83
C ILE A 204 26.74 1.14 7.23
N PRO A 205 26.91 -0.04 6.60
CA PRO A 205 28.18 -0.41 5.98
C PRO A 205 28.69 0.63 4.98
N LYS A 206 29.97 0.97 5.06
CA LYS A 206 30.58 1.99 4.19
C LYS A 206 30.48 1.66 2.70
N GLU A 207 30.45 0.38 2.33
CA GLU A 207 30.25 -0.08 0.96
C GLU A 207 28.88 0.32 0.42
N ILE A 208 27.91 0.54 1.29
CA ILE A 208 26.57 0.99 0.93
C ILE A 208 26.53 2.51 0.94
N SER A 209 26.91 3.15 2.04
CA SER A 209 26.82 4.61 2.20
C SER A 209 27.66 5.38 1.20
N SER A 210 28.82 4.84 0.78
CA SER A 210 29.65 5.47 -0.28
C SER A 210 28.98 5.51 -1.65
N VAL A 211 28.01 4.63 -1.92
CA VAL A 211 27.29 4.60 -3.21
C VAL A 211 26.02 5.47 -3.16
N ILE A 212 25.26 5.41 -2.07
CA ILE A 212 23.92 6.00 -2.02
C ILE A 212 23.80 7.21 -1.09
N GLY A 213 24.87 7.61 -0.41
CA GLY A 213 24.89 8.76 0.51
C GLY A 213 24.93 8.37 2.00
N GLU A 214 25.40 9.30 2.81
CA GLU A 214 25.68 9.10 4.24
C GLU A 214 24.45 9.38 5.12
N THR A 215 23.55 10.26 4.68
CA THR A 215 22.36 10.65 5.41
C THR A 215 21.09 10.12 4.76
N THR A 216 20.02 9.98 5.56
CA THR A 216 18.71 9.53 5.09
C THR A 216 18.18 10.40 3.93
N GLY A 217 18.34 11.74 4.02
CA GLY A 217 17.90 12.67 2.96
C GLY A 217 18.72 12.56 1.68
N GLU A 218 20.04 12.38 1.77
CA GLU A 218 20.91 12.15 0.62
C GLU A 218 20.53 10.86 -0.11
N ARG A 219 20.29 9.78 0.63
CA ARG A 219 19.89 8.48 0.05
C ARG A 219 18.58 8.58 -0.74
N LEU A 220 17.57 9.23 -0.17
CA LEU A 220 16.29 9.43 -0.85
C LEU A 220 16.47 10.18 -2.17
N ASN A 221 17.19 11.31 -2.11
CA ASN A 221 17.46 12.13 -3.29
C ASN A 221 18.25 11.34 -4.34
N PHE A 222 19.25 10.58 -3.92
CA PHE A 222 20.10 9.79 -4.80
C PHE A 222 19.32 8.70 -5.53
N PHE A 223 18.47 7.95 -4.84
CA PHE A 223 17.62 6.92 -5.47
C PHE A 223 16.67 7.50 -6.51
N ILE A 224 16.04 8.66 -6.22
CA ILE A 224 15.15 9.33 -7.17
C ILE A 224 15.94 9.80 -8.40
N HIS A 225 17.10 10.43 -8.22
CA HIS A 225 17.94 10.90 -9.30
C HIS A 225 18.45 9.77 -10.18
N ASP A 226 18.95 8.69 -9.59
CA ASP A 226 19.46 7.53 -10.33
C ASP A 226 18.33 6.90 -11.17
N LEU A 227 17.16 6.70 -10.58
CA LEU A 227 16.00 6.12 -11.27
C LEU A 227 15.57 6.99 -12.46
N VAL A 228 15.48 8.30 -12.28
CA VAL A 228 15.12 9.24 -13.36
C VAL A 228 16.16 9.21 -14.46
N THR A 229 17.44 9.35 -14.12
CA THR A 229 18.55 9.40 -15.09
C THR A 229 18.62 8.13 -15.92
N ASN A 230 18.48 6.97 -15.28
CA ASN A 230 18.60 5.69 -15.99
C ASN A 230 17.35 5.30 -16.78
N SER A 231 16.19 5.90 -16.48
CA SER A 231 14.92 5.62 -17.18
C SER A 231 14.61 6.62 -18.29
N GLN A 232 15.28 7.77 -18.31
CA GLN A 232 14.97 8.84 -19.26
C GLN A 232 15.11 8.37 -20.72
N GLY A 233 14.06 8.55 -21.52
CA GLY A 233 14.02 8.19 -22.94
C GLY A 233 13.91 6.68 -23.23
N LYS A 234 13.72 5.86 -22.21
CA LYS A 234 13.56 4.40 -22.33
C LYS A 234 12.11 3.98 -22.14
N ASN A 235 11.73 2.86 -22.76
CA ASN A 235 10.46 2.17 -22.49
C ASN A 235 10.60 1.21 -21.30
N ASP A 236 11.27 1.66 -20.25
CA ASP A 236 11.41 0.91 -18.99
C ASP A 236 11.76 1.86 -17.84
N ILE A 237 11.51 1.41 -16.61
CA ILE A 237 11.90 2.09 -15.38
C ILE A 237 12.95 1.23 -14.68
N CYS A 238 14.17 1.76 -14.56
CA CYS A 238 15.30 1.02 -14.01
C CYS A 238 16.27 1.94 -13.24
N MET A 239 16.94 1.37 -12.26
CA MET A 239 18.12 1.94 -11.60
C MET A 239 19.39 1.50 -12.32
N SER A 240 20.51 2.18 -12.05
CA SER A 240 21.83 1.67 -12.39
C SER A 240 22.10 0.36 -11.65
N GLU A 241 22.94 -0.50 -12.22
CA GLU A 241 23.28 -1.79 -11.62
C GLU A 241 23.93 -1.62 -10.23
N GLU A 242 24.76 -0.61 -10.08
CA GLU A 242 25.44 -0.28 -8.81
C GLU A 242 24.44 0.12 -7.72
N VAL A 243 23.48 0.99 -8.04
CA VAL A 243 22.44 1.47 -7.09
C VAL A 243 21.43 0.38 -6.75
N ASP A 244 21.00 -0.43 -7.71
CA ASP A 244 20.11 -1.57 -7.42
C ASP A 244 20.78 -2.59 -6.50
N LYS A 245 22.10 -2.84 -6.68
CA LYS A 245 22.88 -3.68 -5.78
C LYS A 245 22.97 -3.09 -4.37
N ALA A 246 23.31 -1.79 -4.27
CA ALA A 246 23.39 -1.10 -2.98
C ALA A 246 22.04 -1.08 -2.25
N MET A 247 20.93 -0.85 -2.96
CA MET A 247 19.58 -0.92 -2.41
C MET A 247 19.25 -2.32 -1.88
N LYS A 248 19.62 -3.38 -2.60
CA LYS A 248 19.43 -4.77 -2.14
C LYS A 248 20.24 -5.05 -0.88
N GLN A 249 21.49 -4.57 -0.82
CA GLN A 249 22.35 -4.71 0.37
C GLN A 249 21.77 -3.95 1.56
N LEU A 250 21.32 -2.70 1.35
CA LEU A 250 20.68 -1.91 2.39
C LEU A 250 19.41 -2.60 2.95
N ARG A 251 18.58 -3.12 2.05
CA ARG A 251 17.41 -3.90 2.47
C ARG A 251 17.76 -5.11 3.33
N ASN A 252 18.78 -5.88 2.94
CA ASN A 252 19.24 -7.03 3.73
C ASN A 252 19.78 -6.58 5.09
N PHE A 253 20.55 -5.50 5.15
CA PHE A 253 21.00 -4.90 6.40
C PHE A 253 19.82 -4.51 7.31
N MET A 254 18.77 -3.89 6.78
CA MET A 254 17.55 -3.57 7.53
C MET A 254 16.84 -4.82 8.04
N PHE A 255 16.78 -5.90 7.24
CA PHE A 255 16.21 -7.16 7.68
C PHE A 255 16.95 -7.75 8.88
N GLU A 256 18.28 -7.72 8.87
CA GLU A 256 19.11 -8.30 9.93
C GLU A 256 19.08 -7.46 11.21
N ARG A 257 19.13 -6.15 11.10
CA ARG A 257 19.36 -5.25 12.24
C ARG A 257 18.06 -4.66 12.82
N VAL A 258 17.04 -4.47 12.00
CA VAL A 258 15.79 -3.81 12.40
C VAL A 258 14.65 -4.81 12.53
N TYR A 259 14.27 -5.46 11.42
CA TYR A 259 13.08 -6.31 11.41
C TYR A 259 13.22 -7.62 12.20
N ASN A 260 14.46 -8.09 12.44
CA ASN A 260 14.72 -9.25 13.28
C ASN A 260 15.01 -8.90 14.75
N ASN A 261 14.79 -7.66 15.17
CA ASN A 261 14.99 -7.26 16.57
C ASN A 261 14.02 -8.03 17.49
N ARG A 262 14.54 -8.63 18.58
CA ARG A 262 13.77 -9.46 19.53
C ARG A 262 12.62 -8.70 20.19
N GLN A 263 12.79 -7.41 20.45
CA GLN A 263 11.79 -6.59 21.12
C GLN A 263 10.58 -6.33 20.21
N ALA A 264 10.82 -6.05 18.91
CA ALA A 264 9.77 -5.91 17.90
C ALA A 264 9.04 -7.25 17.67
N LYS A 265 9.75 -8.37 17.60
CA LYS A 265 9.15 -9.70 17.39
C LYS A 265 8.19 -10.15 18.49
N GLY A 266 8.47 -9.82 19.76
CA GLY A 266 7.56 -10.21 20.85
C GLY A 266 6.18 -9.56 20.75
N GLU A 267 6.08 -8.33 20.27
CA GLU A 267 4.80 -7.66 20.05
C GLU A 267 4.14 -8.13 18.75
N GLU A 268 4.91 -8.46 17.72
CA GLU A 268 4.37 -9.07 16.49
C GLU A 268 3.68 -10.41 16.75
N GLU A 269 4.29 -11.29 17.57
CA GLU A 269 3.71 -12.59 17.94
C GLU A 269 2.37 -12.43 18.68
N LYS A 270 2.25 -11.42 19.55
CA LYS A 270 0.97 -11.10 20.21
C LYS A 270 -0.08 -10.62 19.21
N ALA A 271 0.32 -9.77 18.26
CA ALA A 271 -0.55 -9.27 17.22
C ALA A 271 -1.03 -10.40 16.28
N GLU A 272 -0.14 -11.31 15.89
CA GLU A 272 -0.48 -12.50 15.11
C GLU A 272 -1.51 -13.37 15.85
N GLN A 273 -1.27 -13.66 17.13
CA GLN A 273 -2.18 -14.45 17.93
C GLN A 273 -3.55 -13.77 18.10
N LEU A 274 -3.59 -12.45 18.27
CA LEU A 274 -4.82 -11.67 18.31
C LEU A 274 -5.62 -11.80 17.02
N MET A 275 -4.95 -11.67 15.86
CA MET A 275 -5.60 -11.77 14.55
C MET A 275 -6.15 -13.18 14.30
N ILE A 276 -5.37 -14.23 14.62
CA ILE A 276 -5.82 -15.64 14.54
C ILE A 276 -7.07 -15.84 15.40
N THR A 277 -7.02 -15.38 16.65
CA THR A 277 -8.11 -15.53 17.60
C THR A 277 -9.40 -14.82 17.14
N LEU A 278 -9.29 -13.61 16.57
CA LEU A 278 -10.44 -12.90 16.00
C LEU A 278 -11.00 -13.64 14.77
N TYR A 279 -10.15 -14.14 13.88
CA TYR A 279 -10.60 -14.90 12.72
C TYR A 279 -11.37 -16.15 13.15
N GLU A 280 -10.82 -16.96 14.05
CA GLU A 280 -11.47 -18.16 14.57
C GLU A 280 -12.79 -17.87 15.28
N TYR A 281 -12.84 -16.76 16.03
CA TYR A 281 -14.07 -16.33 16.70
C TYR A 281 -15.19 -16.04 15.70
N TYR A 282 -14.90 -15.23 14.66
CA TYR A 282 -15.91 -14.89 13.66
C TYR A 282 -16.24 -16.07 12.73
N MET A 283 -15.31 -17.00 12.53
CA MET A 283 -15.60 -18.27 11.85
C MET A 283 -16.65 -19.13 12.61
N LYS A 284 -16.66 -19.05 13.93
CA LYS A 284 -17.66 -19.73 14.77
C LYS A 284 -18.95 -18.92 14.93
N ASN A 285 -18.89 -17.62 14.79
CA ASN A 285 -19.97 -16.68 15.12
C ASN A 285 -20.30 -15.72 13.96
N VAL A 286 -20.56 -16.25 12.77
CA VAL A 286 -20.78 -15.44 11.54
C VAL A 286 -21.99 -14.49 11.64
N SER A 287 -22.96 -14.80 12.50
CA SER A 287 -24.13 -13.93 12.74
C SER A 287 -23.75 -12.61 13.45
N LEU A 288 -22.57 -12.52 14.03
CA LEU A 288 -22.04 -11.30 14.65
C LEU A 288 -21.29 -10.39 13.67
N LEU A 289 -21.07 -10.82 12.43
CA LEU A 289 -20.52 -9.97 11.38
C LEU A 289 -21.49 -8.83 11.04
N PRO A 290 -21.00 -7.65 10.61
CA PRO A 290 -21.86 -6.60 10.08
C PRO A 290 -22.72 -7.09 8.90
N GLN A 291 -23.91 -6.52 8.74
CA GLN A 291 -24.89 -6.96 7.73
C GLN A 291 -24.32 -6.99 6.31
N GLU A 292 -23.43 -6.05 5.96
CA GLU A 292 -22.78 -6.02 4.64
C GLU A 292 -21.98 -7.30 4.35
N TYR A 293 -21.29 -7.86 5.35
CA TYR A 293 -20.53 -9.11 5.22
C TYR A 293 -21.45 -10.35 5.25
N GLN A 294 -22.51 -10.33 6.09
CA GLN A 294 -23.51 -11.41 6.09
C GLN A 294 -24.20 -11.52 4.72
N ARG A 295 -24.48 -10.38 4.07
CA ARG A 295 -25.06 -10.34 2.74
C ARG A 295 -24.14 -10.97 1.69
N MET A 296 -22.84 -10.75 1.75
CA MET A 296 -21.87 -11.37 0.82
C MET A 296 -21.97 -12.91 0.88
N MET A 297 -22.11 -13.50 2.08
CA MET A 297 -22.30 -14.95 2.23
C MET A 297 -23.65 -15.39 1.64
N TYR A 298 -24.71 -14.62 1.84
CA TYR A 298 -26.00 -14.90 1.23
C TYR A 298 -25.95 -14.84 -0.31
N ASP A 299 -25.15 -13.94 -0.86
CA ASP A 299 -24.94 -13.78 -2.30
C ASP A 299 -23.95 -14.84 -2.88
N GLY A 300 -23.48 -15.78 -2.04
CA GLY A 300 -22.70 -16.96 -2.45
C GLY A 300 -21.19 -16.89 -2.20
N GLU A 301 -20.69 -15.81 -1.55
CA GLU A 301 -19.28 -15.77 -1.17
C GLU A 301 -18.97 -16.75 -0.03
N VAL A 302 -17.83 -17.40 -0.06
CA VAL A 302 -17.45 -18.39 0.95
C VAL A 302 -17.13 -17.73 2.28
N LYS A 303 -17.56 -18.40 3.35
CA LYS A 303 -17.45 -17.90 4.73
C LYS A 303 -16.04 -17.50 5.12
N GLU A 304 -15.06 -18.33 4.78
CA GLU A 304 -13.64 -18.11 5.08
C GLU A 304 -13.12 -16.81 4.49
N ARG A 305 -13.53 -16.49 3.26
CA ARG A 305 -13.15 -15.24 2.59
C ARG A 305 -13.82 -14.04 3.25
N VAL A 306 -15.12 -14.14 3.56
CA VAL A 306 -15.88 -13.03 4.16
C VAL A 306 -15.36 -12.69 5.56
N VAL A 307 -15.04 -13.70 6.38
CA VAL A 307 -14.44 -13.47 7.70
C VAL A 307 -13.05 -12.86 7.56
N CYS A 308 -12.26 -13.35 6.62
CA CYS A 308 -10.94 -12.81 6.31
C CYS A 308 -11.02 -11.34 5.87
N ASP A 309 -11.97 -11.00 5.00
CA ASP A 309 -12.24 -9.61 4.57
C ASP A 309 -12.58 -8.70 5.75
N TYR A 310 -13.45 -9.17 6.65
CA TYR A 310 -13.87 -8.38 7.81
C TYR A 310 -12.72 -8.13 8.78
N VAL A 311 -12.00 -9.18 9.18
CA VAL A 311 -10.87 -9.06 10.11
C VAL A 311 -9.72 -8.28 9.49
N GLY A 312 -9.39 -8.52 8.23
CA GLY A 312 -8.36 -7.78 7.49
C GLY A 312 -8.69 -6.29 7.28
N ALA A 313 -9.98 -5.94 7.20
CA ALA A 313 -10.42 -4.55 7.06
C ALA A 313 -10.39 -3.73 8.37
N MET A 314 -10.17 -4.35 9.54
CA MET A 314 -10.08 -3.64 10.82
C MET A 314 -8.88 -2.68 10.83
N THR A 315 -8.93 -1.68 11.69
CA THR A 315 -7.75 -0.91 12.13
C THR A 315 -7.14 -1.59 13.35
N ASP A 316 -5.88 -1.28 13.67
CA ASP A 316 -5.19 -1.86 14.82
C ASP A 316 -5.99 -1.64 16.12
N ARG A 317 -6.40 -0.40 16.36
CA ARG A 317 -7.22 -0.05 17.53
C ARG A 317 -8.57 -0.79 17.57
N PHE A 318 -9.21 -0.95 16.41
CA PHE A 318 -10.48 -1.64 16.34
C PHE A 318 -10.32 -3.14 16.59
N ALA A 319 -9.25 -3.75 16.08
CA ALA A 319 -8.93 -5.15 16.34
C ALA A 319 -8.64 -5.40 17.83
N ILE A 320 -7.84 -4.56 18.47
CA ILE A 320 -7.58 -4.62 19.92
C ILE A 320 -8.89 -4.48 20.70
N ALA A 321 -9.69 -3.44 20.42
CA ALA A 321 -10.96 -3.22 21.12
C ALA A 321 -11.94 -4.39 20.95
N LYS A 322 -11.97 -5.03 19.77
CA LYS A 322 -12.78 -6.23 19.54
C LYS A 322 -12.28 -7.44 20.31
N TYR A 323 -10.96 -7.62 20.36
CA TYR A 323 -10.37 -8.68 21.18
C TYR A 323 -10.69 -8.50 22.66
N GLU A 324 -10.52 -7.29 23.19
CA GLU A 324 -10.87 -6.97 24.58
C GLU A 324 -12.37 -7.19 24.88
N GLU A 325 -13.23 -6.74 23.96
CA GLU A 325 -14.69 -6.93 24.10
C GLU A 325 -15.08 -8.40 24.23
N ILE A 326 -14.40 -9.29 23.50
CA ILE A 326 -14.74 -10.71 23.38
C ILE A 326 -14.07 -11.54 24.47
N TYR A 327 -12.81 -11.26 24.80
CA TYR A 327 -11.98 -12.15 25.62
C TYR A 327 -11.62 -11.59 26.99
N ILE A 328 -11.77 -10.29 27.24
CA ILE A 328 -11.47 -9.70 28.54
C ILE A 328 -12.77 -9.49 29.32
N PRO A 329 -12.93 -10.15 30.49
CA PRO A 329 -14.12 -9.97 31.35
C PRO A 329 -14.28 -8.50 31.75
N LYS A 330 -15.51 -7.99 31.64
CA LYS A 330 -15.85 -6.64 32.13
C LYS A 330 -16.29 -6.74 33.59
N CYS A 331 -15.92 -5.74 34.40
CA CYS A 331 -16.46 -5.61 35.73
C CYS A 331 -18.01 -5.46 35.65
N TRP A 332 -18.70 -6.21 36.46
CA TRP A 332 -20.14 -6.04 36.59
C TRP A 332 -20.44 -4.73 37.36
N HIS A 333 -21.10 -3.81 36.70
CA HIS A 333 -21.64 -2.62 37.33
C HIS A 333 -23.09 -2.90 37.67
N GLY A 334 -23.34 -3.19 38.96
CA GLY A 334 -24.66 -3.34 39.49
C GLY A 334 -25.40 -2.01 39.59
#